data_a4b01286b55d3e96949679c0c68151ef
#
_entry.id   a4b01286b55d3e96949679c0c68151ef
#
_cell.length_a   1.000
_cell.length_b   1.000
_cell.length_c   1.000
_cell.angle_alpha   90.00
_cell.angle_beta   90.00
_cell.angle_gamma   90.00
#
_symmetry.space_group_name_H-M   'P 1'
#
loop_
_entity.id
_entity.type
_entity.pdbx_description
1 polymer ?
#
loop_
_entity_poly.entity_id
_entity_poly.type
_entity_poly.pdbx_seq_one_letter_code
_entity_poly.pdbx_strand_id
1 'polypeptide(L)'
;MRAYYWIDVLDLFKTYDETFGPGFRFQPEQILVEANINVLLQNKLDGIRKHFWDKDVRKDVLDNMIRQLTKDSFLELENEKENTYKVMSSWHYLERLIESIQIYDETEDDEKPE
;
A
#
# COMPACT_ATOMS: atom_id res chain seq x y z
N MET A 1 6.75 -10.50 11.18
CA MET A 1 5.65 -9.58 11.38
C MET A 1 5.45 -8.66 10.20
N ARG A 2 4.23 -8.44 9.82
CA ARG A 2 3.96 -7.68 8.60
C ARG A 2 3.50 -6.25 8.81
N ALA A 3 3.61 -5.76 10.02
CA ALA A 3 3.12 -4.43 10.34
C ALA A 3 3.78 -3.35 9.49
N TYR A 4 5.09 -3.42 9.37
CA TYR A 4 5.81 -2.39 8.61
C TYR A 4 5.51 -2.44 7.13
N TYR A 5 5.25 -3.64 6.63
CA TYR A 5 4.85 -3.80 5.24
C TYR A 5 3.53 -3.06 4.99
N TRP A 6 2.53 -3.25 5.87
CA TRP A 6 1.23 -2.62 5.69
C TRP A 6 1.30 -1.12 5.87
N ILE A 7 2.18 -0.65 6.77
CA ILE A 7 2.41 0.78 6.92
C ILE A 7 2.95 1.36 5.62
N ASP A 8 3.92 0.68 5.03
CA ASP A 8 4.51 1.12 3.77
C ASP A 8 3.47 1.13 2.64
N VAL A 9 2.59 0.14 2.63
CA VAL A 9 1.54 0.04 1.62
C VAL A 9 0.58 1.23 1.72
N LEU A 10 0.12 1.53 2.92
CA LEU A 10 -0.77 2.66 3.13
C LEU A 10 -0.10 3.97 2.74
N ASP A 11 1.15 4.10 3.12
CA ASP A 11 1.92 5.30 2.84
C ASP A 11 2.08 5.50 1.34
N LEU A 12 2.32 4.43 0.61
CA LEU A 12 2.43 4.48 -0.84
C LEU A 12 1.14 5.01 -1.47
N PHE A 13 0.02 4.43 -1.10
CA PHE A 13 -1.25 4.82 -1.71
C PHE A 13 -1.66 6.24 -1.34
N LYS A 14 -1.38 6.66 -0.11
CA LYS A 14 -1.66 8.04 0.30
C LYS A 14 -0.74 9.04 -0.40
N THR A 15 0.48 8.62 -0.70
CA THR A 15 1.41 9.45 -1.46
C THR A 15 0.92 9.60 -2.89
N TYR A 16 0.35 8.53 -3.44
CA TYR A 16 -0.22 8.58 -4.78
C TYR A 16 -1.42 9.53 -4.84
N ASP A 17 -2.31 9.43 -3.86
CA ASP A 17 -3.49 10.29 -3.79
C ASP A 17 -3.96 10.32 -2.35
N GLU A 18 -3.95 11.49 -1.74
CA GLU A 18 -4.29 11.60 -0.33
C GLU A 18 -5.75 11.29 -0.04
N THR A 19 -6.60 11.23 -1.06
CA THR A 19 -8.00 10.85 -0.87
C THR A 19 -8.21 9.34 -1.01
N PHE A 20 -7.14 8.58 -1.18
CA PHE A 20 -7.23 7.14 -1.33
C PHE A 20 -7.89 6.55 -0.09
N GLY A 21 -8.99 5.85 -0.28
CA GLY A 21 -9.75 5.28 0.82
C GLY A 21 -10.97 4.57 0.27
N PRO A 22 -11.85 4.11 1.15
CA PRO A 22 -13.05 3.35 0.71
C PRO A 22 -13.82 4.10 -0.35
N GLY A 23 -14.15 3.37 -1.42
CA GLY A 23 -14.86 3.94 -2.55
C GLY A 23 -13.99 4.53 -3.64
N PHE A 24 -12.72 4.71 -3.37
CA PHE A 24 -11.79 5.24 -4.36
C PHE A 24 -11.56 4.22 -5.47
N ARG A 25 -11.47 4.69 -6.70
CA ARG A 25 -11.21 3.81 -7.84
C ARG A 25 -9.91 4.21 -8.50
N PHE A 26 -9.15 3.23 -8.95
CA PHE A 26 -7.84 3.50 -9.55
C PHE A 26 -7.45 2.39 -10.50
N GLN A 27 -6.48 2.70 -11.35
CA GLN A 27 -5.87 1.72 -12.24
C GLN A 27 -4.39 1.62 -11.86
N PRO A 28 -3.88 0.42 -11.60
CA PRO A 28 -2.48 0.26 -11.18
C PRO A 28 -1.46 0.89 -12.11
N GLU A 29 -1.73 0.86 -13.42
CA GLU A 29 -0.82 1.48 -14.39
C GLU A 29 -0.63 2.96 -14.16
N GLN A 30 -1.68 3.62 -13.66
CA GLN A 30 -1.59 5.04 -13.37
C GLN A 30 -0.60 5.32 -12.25
N ILE A 31 -0.55 4.42 -11.29
CA ILE A 31 0.41 4.55 -10.19
C ILE A 31 1.83 4.43 -10.73
N LEU A 32 2.04 3.50 -11.65
CA LEU A 32 3.37 3.32 -12.25
C LEU A 32 3.78 4.53 -13.07
N VAL A 33 2.85 5.07 -13.84
CA VAL A 33 3.13 6.26 -14.64
C VAL A 33 3.50 7.43 -13.72
N GLU A 34 2.74 7.60 -12.67
CA GLU A 34 3.01 8.68 -11.73
C GLU A 34 4.37 8.50 -11.05
N ALA A 35 4.72 7.25 -10.72
CA ALA A 35 5.99 6.96 -10.07
C ALA A 35 7.19 7.33 -10.95
N ASN A 36 7.00 7.32 -12.25
CA ASN A 36 8.09 7.67 -13.16
C ASN A 36 8.44 9.16 -13.12
N ILE A 37 7.50 9.99 -12.69
CA ILE A 37 7.73 11.44 -12.67
C ILE A 37 7.67 12.01 -11.25
N ASN A 38 7.30 11.21 -10.27
CA ASN A 38 7.19 11.67 -8.89
C ASN A 38 8.21 10.90 -8.05
N VAL A 39 9.28 11.57 -7.68
CA VAL A 39 10.38 10.94 -6.96
C VAL A 39 9.93 10.39 -5.61
N LEU A 40 9.05 11.10 -4.93
CA LEU A 40 8.57 10.65 -3.64
C LEU A 40 7.81 9.33 -3.76
N LEU A 41 6.92 9.26 -4.74
CA LEU A 41 6.14 8.03 -4.98
C LEU A 41 7.06 6.89 -5.38
N GLN A 42 8.04 7.18 -6.21
CA GLN A 42 9.03 6.21 -6.64
C GLN A 42 9.77 5.63 -5.44
N ASN A 43 10.17 6.49 -4.52
CA ASN A 43 10.88 6.06 -3.32
C ASN A 43 10.00 5.18 -2.42
N LYS A 44 8.73 5.53 -2.32
CA LYS A 44 7.80 4.72 -1.52
C LYS A 44 7.64 3.34 -2.12
N LEU A 45 7.51 3.27 -3.43
CA LEU A 45 7.35 2.00 -4.11
C LEU A 45 8.62 1.14 -3.97
N ASP A 46 9.78 1.77 -4.12
CA ASP A 46 11.05 1.06 -3.96
C ASP A 46 11.23 0.57 -2.53
N GLY A 47 10.71 1.32 -1.56
CA GLY A 47 10.75 0.91 -0.17
C GLY A 47 9.94 -0.35 0.09
N ILE A 48 8.84 -0.51 -0.61
CA ILE A 48 8.02 -1.72 -0.49
C ILE A 48 8.71 -2.91 -1.12
N ARG A 49 9.47 -2.68 -2.18
CA ARG A 49 10.16 -3.74 -2.90
C ARG A 49 11.04 -4.58 -1.99
N LYS A 50 11.56 -4.01 -0.93
CA LYS A 50 12.42 -4.75 -0.01
C LYS A 50 11.68 -5.90 0.67
N HIS A 51 10.36 -5.89 0.67
CA HIS A 51 9.55 -6.96 1.25
C HIS A 51 9.36 -8.13 0.28
N PHE A 52 9.85 -7.99 -0.94
CA PHE A 52 9.69 -9.01 -1.99
C PHE A 52 11.06 -9.35 -2.58
N TRP A 53 11.70 -10.34 -2.05
CA TRP A 53 13.07 -10.68 -2.41
C TRP A 53 13.31 -10.97 -3.86
N ASP A 54 12.32 -11.60 -4.53
CA ASP A 54 12.49 -12.02 -5.92
C ASP A 54 11.84 -11.07 -6.90
N LYS A 55 11.49 -9.86 -6.46
CA LYS A 55 10.85 -8.87 -7.32
C LYS A 55 11.76 -7.66 -7.47
N ASP A 56 12.23 -7.42 -8.68
CA ASP A 56 13.05 -6.27 -8.98
C ASP A 56 12.32 -5.19 -9.71
N VAL A 57 11.27 -5.57 -10.43
CA VAL A 57 10.55 -4.64 -11.28
C VAL A 57 9.40 -4.03 -10.50
N ARG A 58 9.32 -2.71 -10.55
CA ARG A 58 8.26 -1.99 -9.82
C ARG A 58 6.87 -2.50 -10.18
N LYS A 59 6.67 -2.83 -11.45
CA LYS A 59 5.38 -3.35 -11.89
C LYS A 59 5.04 -4.65 -11.15
N ASP A 60 6.00 -5.54 -11.03
CA ASP A 60 5.78 -6.83 -10.37
C ASP A 60 5.47 -6.66 -8.90
N VAL A 61 6.16 -5.74 -8.24
CA VAL A 61 5.93 -5.43 -6.84
C VAL A 61 4.51 -4.93 -6.65
N LEU A 62 4.10 -3.98 -7.49
CA LEU A 62 2.78 -3.40 -7.40
C LEU A 62 1.69 -4.43 -7.69
N ASP A 63 1.89 -5.23 -8.74
CA ASP A 63 0.92 -6.28 -9.10
C ASP A 63 0.73 -7.27 -7.97
N ASN A 64 1.82 -7.66 -7.34
CA ASN A 64 1.78 -8.62 -6.26
C ASN A 64 1.05 -8.05 -5.05
N MET A 65 1.33 -6.80 -4.75
CA MET A 65 0.69 -6.10 -3.65
C MET A 65 -0.82 -5.98 -3.86
N ILE A 66 -1.22 -5.60 -5.07
CA ILE A 66 -2.63 -5.44 -5.39
C ILE A 66 -3.34 -6.79 -5.37
N ARG A 67 -2.68 -7.83 -5.86
CA ARG A 67 -3.26 -9.18 -5.80
C ARG A 67 -3.51 -9.61 -4.37
N GLN A 68 -2.55 -9.33 -3.49
CA GLN A 68 -2.67 -9.67 -2.09
C GLN A 68 -3.81 -8.91 -1.42
N LEU A 69 -3.90 -7.62 -1.70
CA LEU A 69 -4.97 -6.79 -1.15
C LEU A 69 -6.33 -7.23 -1.65
N THR A 70 -6.40 -7.65 -2.92
CA THR A 70 -7.65 -8.14 -3.49
C THR A 70 -8.05 -9.46 -2.86
N LYS A 71 -7.08 -10.33 -2.65
CA LYS A 71 -7.33 -11.62 -2.01
C LYS A 71 -7.86 -11.43 -0.60
N ASP A 72 -7.36 -10.42 0.10
CA ASP A 72 -7.77 -10.14 1.47
C ASP A 72 -9.00 -9.24 1.55
N SER A 73 -9.62 -8.96 0.42
CA SER A 73 -10.88 -8.21 0.33
C SER A 73 -10.76 -6.73 0.67
N PHE A 74 -9.58 -6.17 0.59
CA PHE A 74 -9.40 -4.73 0.74
C PHE A 74 -9.61 -3.99 -0.58
N LEU A 75 -9.42 -4.69 -1.69
CA LEU A 75 -9.64 -4.15 -3.01
C LEU A 75 -10.53 -5.10 -3.79
N GLU A 76 -11.21 -4.56 -4.79
CA GLU A 76 -12.03 -5.37 -5.68
C GLU A 76 -11.73 -4.99 -7.12
N LEU A 77 -11.51 -5.98 -7.98
CA LEU A 77 -11.35 -5.72 -9.41
C LEU A 77 -12.75 -5.43 -9.97
N GLU A 78 -13.01 -4.17 -10.22
CA GLU A 78 -14.34 -3.72 -10.62
C GLU A 78 -14.55 -3.80 -12.12
N ASN A 79 -13.51 -3.52 -12.89
CA ASN A 79 -13.60 -3.56 -14.35
C ASN A 79 -12.34 -4.25 -14.87
N GLU A 80 -12.53 -5.47 -15.34
CA GLU A 80 -11.41 -6.28 -15.79
C GLU A 80 -10.80 -5.74 -17.07
N LYS A 81 -11.61 -5.26 -17.97
CA LYS A 81 -11.14 -4.73 -19.23
C LYS A 81 -10.21 -3.54 -19.04
N GLU A 82 -10.58 -2.66 -18.13
CA GLU A 82 -9.82 -1.44 -17.89
C GLU A 82 -8.89 -1.60 -16.71
N ASN A 83 -8.88 -2.75 -16.08
CA ASN A 83 -8.03 -3.02 -14.94
C ASN A 83 -8.26 -1.98 -13.83
N THR A 84 -9.54 -1.68 -13.57
CA THR A 84 -9.92 -0.70 -12.57
C THR A 84 -10.27 -1.40 -11.26
N TYR A 85 -9.68 -0.95 -10.18
CA TYR A 85 -9.91 -1.49 -8.86
C TYR A 85 -10.65 -0.48 -8.00
N LYS A 86 -11.43 -1.00 -7.08
CA LYS A 86 -12.16 -0.17 -6.12
C LYS A 86 -11.69 -0.52 -4.72
N VAL A 87 -11.48 0.51 -3.91
CA VAL A 87 -11.10 0.31 -2.50
C VAL A 87 -12.35 -0.01 -1.71
N MET A 88 -12.32 -1.12 -0.98
CA MET A 88 -13.48 -1.60 -0.25
C MET A 88 -13.56 -0.96 1.13
N SER A 89 -14.72 -1.07 1.77
CA SER A 89 -14.92 -0.48 3.08
C SER A 89 -14.01 -1.09 4.15
N SER A 90 -13.57 -2.31 3.94
CA SER A 90 -12.64 -2.99 4.84
C SER A 90 -11.29 -2.26 4.95
N TRP A 91 -10.99 -1.38 4.02
CA TRP A 91 -9.77 -0.56 4.06
C TRP A 91 -9.69 0.26 5.34
N HIS A 92 -10.81 0.71 5.83
CA HIS A 92 -10.93 1.43 7.09
C HIS A 92 -10.35 0.64 8.24
N TYR A 93 -10.61 -0.63 8.24
CA TYR A 93 -10.13 -1.57 9.22
C TYR A 93 -8.62 -1.60 9.22
N LEU A 94 -8.06 -1.69 8.00
CA LEU A 94 -6.62 -1.73 7.83
C LEU A 94 -6.00 -0.44 8.34
N GLU A 95 -6.60 0.69 8.03
CA GLU A 95 -6.10 1.98 8.49
C GLU A 95 -6.11 2.07 10.02
N ARG A 96 -7.16 1.60 10.63
CA ARG A 96 -7.26 1.62 12.09
C ARG A 96 -6.25 0.71 12.75
N LEU A 97 -6.06 -0.44 12.15
CA LEU A 97 -5.10 -1.40 12.66
C LEU A 97 -3.69 -0.81 12.61
N ILE A 98 -3.35 -0.17 11.52
CA ILE A 98 -2.04 0.42 11.34
C ILE A 98 -1.82 1.56 12.34
N GLU A 99 -2.81 2.40 12.52
CA GLU A 99 -2.76 3.48 13.51
C GLU A 99 -2.44 2.94 14.89
N SER A 100 -3.13 1.88 15.25
CA SER A 100 -2.96 1.24 16.53
C SER A 100 -1.55 0.72 16.72
N ILE A 101 -1.04 0.08 15.69
CA ILE A 101 0.31 -0.50 15.72
C ILE A 101 1.36 0.60 15.81
N GLN A 102 1.16 1.69 15.10
CA GLN A 102 2.11 2.80 15.13
C GLN A 102 2.22 3.41 16.53
N ILE A 103 1.09 3.60 17.17
CA ILE A 103 1.09 4.14 18.53
C ILE A 103 1.82 3.19 19.47
N TYR A 104 1.58 1.92 19.28
CA TYR A 104 2.18 0.89 20.10
C TYR A 104 3.69 0.85 19.91
N ASP A 105 4.13 0.93 18.67
CA ASP A 105 5.55 0.93 18.36
C ASP A 105 6.27 2.10 18.96
N GLU A 106 5.66 3.27 18.91
CA GLU A 106 6.24 4.47 19.49
C GLU A 106 6.42 4.30 21.00
N THR A 107 5.43 3.74 21.64
CA THR A 107 5.49 3.50 23.07
C THR A 107 6.59 2.50 23.39
N GLU A 108 6.70 1.47 22.60
CA GLU A 108 7.72 0.46 22.82
C GLU A 108 9.11 1.03 22.63
N ASP A 109 9.28 1.86 21.65
CA ASP A 109 10.57 2.48 21.40
C ASP A 109 11.02 3.31 22.59
N ASP A 110 10.12 4.02 23.20
CA ASP A 110 10.41 4.84 24.37
C ASP A 110 10.87 4.00 25.54
N GLU A 111 10.31 2.82 25.66
CA GLU A 111 10.60 1.95 26.79
C GLU A 111 11.77 1.04 26.55
N LYS A 112 12.25 0.96 25.36
CA LYS A 112 13.31 0.05 25.04
C LYS A 112 14.57 0.45 25.76
N PRO A 113 15.12 -0.44 26.55
CA PRO A 113 16.33 -0.07 27.32
C PRO A 113 17.53 -0.10 26.46
N GLU A 114 17.72 -0.51 25.50
CA GLU A 114 18.93 -0.54 24.69
C GLU A 114 20.15 -0.28 25.44
#